data_389f62bd16a0bd1522d751b95ce9a98f
#
_entry.id   389f62bd16a0bd1522d751b95ce9a98f
#
_cell.length_a   1.000
_cell.length_b   1.000
_cell.length_c   1.000
_cell.angle_alpha   90.00
_cell.angle_beta   90.00
_cell.angle_gamma   90.00
#
_symmetry.space_group_name_H-M   'P 1'
#
loop_
_entity.id
_entity.type
_entity.pdbx_description
1 polymer ?
#
loop_
_entity_poly.entity_id
_entity_poly.type
_entity_poly.pdbx_seq_one_letter_code
_entity_poly.pdbx_strand_id
1 'polypeptide(L)'
;MAGTPPWADAVPAEWWERLAARIIEALVFGILYYILFIALWAVFRTVGMMDAFGGRLPGVFAWALAGLCYTGYDWWAHWRYGRTFGQAIMRIRLSPPGVRARALLKRSLLYPGPVMLMGIPVVNLVAGMLLFGIGMLILIDKPLERGPHDRLAGTHVVKDLR
;
A
#
# COMPACT_ATOMS: atom_id res chain seq x y z
N MET A 1 29.99 -24.82 2.78
CA MET A 1 28.64 -25.05 2.25
C MET A 1 27.74 -23.97 2.84
N ALA A 2 27.31 -22.99 2.06
CA ALA A 2 26.35 -22.00 2.54
C ALA A 2 25.01 -22.72 2.68
N GLY A 3 24.54 -22.91 3.93
CA GLY A 3 23.22 -23.51 4.19
C GLY A 3 22.12 -22.70 3.49
N THR A 4 21.12 -23.38 2.94
CA THR A 4 19.94 -22.71 2.38
C THR A 4 19.36 -21.74 3.42
N PRO A 5 19.13 -20.49 3.06
CA PRO A 5 18.60 -19.52 4.03
C PRO A 5 17.24 -20.02 4.54
N PRO A 6 16.93 -19.85 5.84
CA PRO A 6 15.74 -20.43 6.50
C PRO A 6 14.39 -19.96 5.92
N TRP A 7 14.40 -19.04 4.97
CA TRP A 7 13.24 -18.55 4.23
C TRP A 7 13.11 -19.15 2.82
N ALA A 8 14.11 -19.95 2.37
CA ALA A 8 14.07 -20.58 1.04
C ALA A 8 12.96 -21.64 0.93
N ASP A 9 12.55 -22.23 2.07
CA ASP A 9 11.51 -23.24 2.14
C ASP A 9 10.11 -22.64 2.43
N ALA A 10 10.02 -21.32 2.51
CA ALA A 10 8.75 -20.66 2.82
C ALA A 10 7.83 -20.67 1.59
N VAL A 11 6.61 -21.20 1.76
CA VAL A 11 5.61 -21.26 0.70
C VAL A 11 5.19 -19.85 0.28
N PRO A 12 5.34 -19.45 -0.99
CA PRO A 12 4.89 -18.14 -1.46
C PRO A 12 3.39 -17.95 -1.24
N ALA A 13 3.00 -16.73 -0.86
CA ALA A 13 1.59 -16.38 -0.79
C ALA A 13 1.02 -16.25 -2.21
N GLU A 14 -0.18 -16.77 -2.42
CA GLU A 14 -0.89 -16.70 -3.69
C GLU A 14 -1.32 -15.26 -4.00
N TRP A 15 -1.46 -14.92 -5.27
CA TRP A 15 -1.81 -13.57 -5.71
C TRP A 15 -3.14 -13.08 -5.11
N TRP A 16 -4.15 -13.96 -4.99
CA TRP A 16 -5.46 -13.61 -4.44
C TRP A 16 -5.40 -13.33 -2.92
N GLU A 17 -4.52 -14.02 -2.16
CA GLU A 17 -4.31 -13.75 -0.73
C GLU A 17 -3.75 -12.33 -0.53
N ARG A 18 -2.83 -11.91 -1.39
CA ARG A 18 -2.26 -10.57 -1.40
C ARG A 18 -3.28 -9.52 -1.80
N LEU A 19 -4.09 -9.83 -2.84
CA LEU A 19 -5.18 -8.95 -3.27
C LEU A 19 -6.22 -8.78 -2.18
N ALA A 20 -6.67 -9.86 -1.55
CA ALA A 20 -7.63 -9.82 -0.44
C ALA A 20 -7.10 -8.97 0.74
N ALA A 21 -5.83 -9.15 1.12
CA ALA A 21 -5.20 -8.31 2.14
C ALA A 21 -5.26 -6.82 1.77
N ARG A 22 -5.00 -6.47 0.51
CA ARG A 22 -5.03 -5.08 0.03
C ARG A 22 -6.45 -4.51 -0.07
N ILE A 23 -7.44 -5.33 -0.41
CA ILE A 23 -8.86 -4.92 -0.39
C ILE A 23 -9.28 -4.58 1.05
N ILE A 24 -8.93 -5.40 2.02
CA ILE A 24 -9.21 -5.15 3.44
C ILE A 24 -8.60 -3.81 3.89
N GLU A 25 -7.35 -3.56 3.53
CA GLU A 25 -6.67 -2.29 3.82
C GLU A 25 -7.33 -1.11 3.11
N ALA A 26 -7.66 -1.27 1.83
CA ALA A 26 -8.31 -0.22 1.03
C ALA A 26 -9.69 0.17 1.61
N LEU A 27 -10.44 -0.76 2.17
CA LEU A 27 -11.70 -0.47 2.85
C LEU A 27 -11.47 0.42 4.09
N VAL A 28 -10.49 0.09 4.93
CA VAL A 28 -10.20 0.89 6.14
C VAL A 28 -9.71 2.29 5.78
N PHE A 29 -8.77 2.40 4.83
CA PHE A 29 -8.25 3.71 4.41
C PHE A 29 -9.25 4.47 3.54
N GLY A 30 -10.19 3.79 2.86
CA GLY A 30 -11.34 4.40 2.22
C GLY A 30 -12.29 5.07 3.22
N ILE A 31 -12.57 4.41 4.35
CA ILE A 31 -13.33 5.02 5.44
C ILE A 31 -12.60 6.25 6.00
N LEU A 32 -11.29 6.14 6.23
CA LEU A 32 -10.48 7.28 6.67
C LEU A 32 -10.55 8.44 5.67
N TYR A 33 -10.47 8.17 4.37
CA TYR A 33 -10.66 9.17 3.33
C TYR A 33 -12.00 9.91 3.48
N TYR A 34 -13.10 9.19 3.66
CA TYR A 34 -14.42 9.80 3.80
C TYR A 34 -14.52 10.67 5.04
N ILE A 35 -13.98 10.24 6.17
CA ILE A 35 -13.93 11.04 7.41
C ILE A 35 -13.14 12.33 7.17
N LEU A 36 -11.96 12.24 6.58
CA LEU A 36 -11.13 13.40 6.26
C LEU A 36 -11.81 14.31 5.24
N PHE A 37 -12.48 13.75 4.23
CA PHE A 37 -13.21 14.53 3.24
C PHE A 37 -14.32 15.36 3.87
N ILE A 38 -15.16 14.76 4.73
CA ILE A 38 -16.24 15.48 5.42
C ILE A 38 -15.67 16.60 6.32
N ALA A 39 -14.61 16.29 7.09
CA ALA A 39 -13.97 17.26 7.97
C ALA A 39 -13.36 18.44 7.18
N LEU A 40 -12.62 18.15 6.13
CA LEU A 40 -12.01 19.17 5.27
C LEU A 40 -13.07 19.97 4.52
N TRP A 41 -14.12 19.32 4.02
CA TRP A 41 -15.24 19.99 3.37
C TRP A 41 -15.88 21.01 4.30
N ALA A 42 -16.14 20.64 5.56
CA ALA A 42 -16.67 21.56 6.57
C ALA A 42 -15.73 22.75 6.82
N VAL A 43 -14.42 22.50 6.96
CA VAL A 43 -13.42 23.55 7.15
C VAL A 43 -13.37 24.49 5.95
N PHE A 44 -13.24 23.98 4.73
CA PHE A 44 -13.16 24.80 3.52
C PHE A 44 -14.43 25.63 3.30
N ARG A 45 -15.59 25.09 3.70
CA ARG A 45 -16.87 25.82 3.66
C ARG A 45 -16.87 26.98 4.65
N THR A 46 -16.41 26.76 5.88
CA THR A 46 -16.42 27.83 6.94
C THR A 46 -15.44 28.96 6.63
N VAL A 47 -14.31 28.66 5.99
CA VAL A 47 -13.31 29.67 5.58
C VAL A 47 -13.61 30.31 4.22
N GLY A 48 -14.71 29.95 3.55
CA GLY A 48 -15.10 30.55 2.27
C GLY A 48 -14.26 30.14 1.09
N MET A 49 -13.53 29.02 1.17
CA MET A 49 -12.61 28.54 0.11
C MET A 49 -13.20 27.44 -0.78
N MET A 50 -14.53 27.20 -0.69
CA MET A 50 -15.16 26.09 -1.43
C MET A 50 -15.04 26.24 -2.96
N ASP A 51 -15.10 27.48 -3.48
CA ASP A 51 -15.05 27.72 -4.93
C ASP A 51 -13.63 27.68 -5.50
N ALA A 52 -12.61 27.70 -4.63
CA ALA A 52 -11.24 27.59 -5.05
C ALA A 52 -11.00 26.26 -5.80
N PHE A 53 -10.38 26.34 -6.97
CA PHE A 53 -10.11 25.18 -7.84
C PHE A 53 -11.35 24.36 -8.19
N GLY A 54 -12.51 25.01 -8.32
CA GLY A 54 -13.79 24.37 -8.70
C GLY A 54 -14.28 23.37 -7.64
N GLY A 55 -14.10 23.65 -6.37
CA GLY A 55 -14.60 22.84 -5.25
C GLY A 55 -13.86 21.54 -4.98
N ARG A 56 -12.71 21.32 -5.62
CA ARG A 56 -11.96 20.03 -5.56
C ARG A 56 -10.97 19.94 -4.40
N LEU A 57 -10.60 21.05 -3.77
CA LEU A 57 -9.57 21.08 -2.74
C LEU A 57 -9.82 20.10 -1.57
N PRO A 58 -11.03 20.02 -0.97
CA PRO A 58 -11.25 19.06 0.12
C PRO A 58 -10.94 17.62 -0.28
N GLY A 59 -11.35 17.21 -1.49
CA GLY A 59 -11.08 15.87 -2.01
C GLY A 59 -9.59 15.60 -2.25
N VAL A 60 -8.88 16.56 -2.84
CA VAL A 60 -7.44 16.45 -3.07
C VAL A 60 -6.68 16.29 -1.76
N PHE A 61 -6.95 17.12 -0.76
CA PHE A 61 -6.31 17.05 0.54
C PHE A 61 -6.70 15.77 1.30
N ALA A 62 -7.95 15.33 1.22
CA ALA A 62 -8.41 14.09 1.85
C ALA A 62 -7.67 12.88 1.27
N TRP A 63 -7.51 12.80 -0.07
CA TRP A 63 -6.74 11.74 -0.72
C TRP A 63 -5.26 11.78 -0.35
N ALA A 64 -4.66 12.95 -0.35
CA ALA A 64 -3.26 13.11 0.01
C ALA A 64 -3.00 12.65 1.45
N LEU A 65 -3.84 13.07 2.41
CA LEU A 65 -3.70 12.69 3.81
C LEU A 65 -4.00 11.20 4.03
N ALA A 66 -5.09 10.65 3.47
CA ALA A 66 -5.42 9.24 3.61
C ALA A 66 -4.34 8.36 2.98
N GLY A 67 -3.85 8.73 1.80
CA GLY A 67 -2.77 8.02 1.12
C GLY A 67 -1.44 8.09 1.86
N LEU A 68 -1.13 9.24 2.47
CA LEU A 68 0.05 9.40 3.32
C LEU A 68 -0.05 8.51 4.58
N CYS A 69 -1.21 8.50 5.24
CA CYS A 69 -1.48 7.62 6.37
C CYS A 69 -1.35 6.14 5.97
N TYR A 70 -1.89 5.75 4.82
CA TYR A 70 -1.81 4.39 4.32
C TYR A 70 -0.35 3.98 4.03
N THR A 71 0.39 4.82 3.32
CA THR A 71 1.80 4.57 3.00
C THR A 71 2.67 4.50 4.26
N GLY A 72 2.47 5.43 5.18
CA GLY A 72 3.16 5.46 6.47
C GLY A 72 2.84 4.24 7.34
N TYR A 73 1.57 3.84 7.37
CA TYR A 73 1.13 2.62 8.05
C TYR A 73 1.76 1.37 7.41
N ASP A 74 1.73 1.23 6.07
CA ASP A 74 2.32 0.08 5.37
C ASP A 74 3.82 -0.06 5.70
N TRP A 75 4.56 1.05 5.65
CA TRP A 75 5.97 1.08 6.02
C TRP A 75 6.19 0.68 7.48
N TRP A 76 5.48 1.31 8.42
CA TRP A 76 5.62 1.08 9.86
C TRP A 76 5.23 -0.35 10.25
N ALA A 77 4.12 -0.87 9.72
CA ALA A 77 3.63 -2.21 10.02
C ALA A 77 4.62 -3.29 9.54
N HIS A 78 5.16 -3.13 8.32
CA HIS A 78 6.19 -4.05 7.83
C HIS A 78 7.49 -3.96 8.62
N TRP A 79 7.91 -2.75 9.00
CA TRP A 79 9.12 -2.56 9.81
C TRP A 79 8.97 -3.16 11.20
N ARG A 80 7.81 -2.97 11.85
CA ARG A 80 7.60 -3.36 13.26
C ARG A 80 7.14 -4.80 13.42
N TYR A 81 6.28 -5.28 12.54
CA TYR A 81 5.60 -6.58 12.67
C TYR A 81 5.89 -7.54 11.51
N GLY A 82 6.54 -7.09 10.45
CA GLY A 82 6.76 -7.87 9.22
C GLY A 82 5.49 -8.14 8.40
N ARG A 83 4.36 -7.56 8.80
CA ARG A 83 3.06 -7.71 8.12
C ARG A 83 2.11 -6.58 8.46
N THR A 84 1.20 -6.27 7.56
CA THR A 84 0.07 -5.38 7.79
C THR A 84 -1.09 -6.14 8.42
N PHE A 85 -2.13 -5.42 8.90
CA PHE A 85 -3.31 -6.10 9.47
C PHE A 85 -4.08 -6.91 8.42
N GLY A 86 -4.19 -6.42 7.18
CA GLY A 86 -4.79 -7.19 6.09
C GLY A 86 -4.04 -8.49 5.82
N GLN A 87 -2.70 -8.42 5.80
CA GLN A 87 -1.84 -9.60 5.70
C GLN A 87 -1.98 -10.53 6.91
N ALA A 88 -2.17 -9.99 8.11
CA ALA A 88 -2.39 -10.81 9.31
C ALA A 88 -3.70 -11.60 9.23
N ILE A 89 -4.79 -10.99 8.73
CA ILE A 89 -6.08 -11.66 8.50
C ILE A 89 -5.92 -12.78 7.47
N MET A 90 -5.18 -12.53 6.40
CA MET A 90 -4.92 -13.51 5.33
C MET A 90 -3.82 -14.54 5.69
N ARG A 91 -3.23 -14.46 6.90
CA ARG A 91 -2.14 -15.33 7.37
C ARG A 91 -0.93 -15.34 6.42
N ILE A 92 -0.57 -14.17 5.93
CA ILE A 92 0.61 -13.96 5.10
C ILE A 92 1.54 -12.92 5.75
N ARG A 93 2.84 -12.98 5.41
CA ARG A 93 3.84 -12.06 5.96
C ARG A 93 4.95 -11.78 4.96
N LEU A 94 5.74 -10.75 5.23
CA LEU A 94 6.92 -10.40 4.44
C LEU A 94 8.12 -11.28 4.83
N SER A 95 8.87 -11.73 3.84
CA SER A 95 10.13 -12.47 3.99
C SER A 95 11.21 -11.83 3.10
N PRO A 96 12.51 -11.86 3.52
CA PRO A 96 13.02 -12.29 4.82
C PRO A 96 12.63 -11.33 5.96
N PRO A 97 12.62 -11.77 7.22
CA PRO A 97 12.43 -10.88 8.37
C PRO A 97 13.64 -9.94 8.54
N GLY A 98 13.46 -8.78 9.19
CA GLY A 98 14.56 -7.87 9.52
C GLY A 98 15.07 -7.02 8.35
N VAL A 99 14.27 -6.83 7.32
CA VAL A 99 14.61 -5.94 6.19
C VAL A 99 14.81 -4.50 6.69
N ARG A 100 15.82 -3.81 6.14
CA ARG A 100 16.16 -2.43 6.52
C ARG A 100 14.97 -1.49 6.31
N ALA A 101 14.72 -0.60 7.28
CA ALA A 101 13.62 0.36 7.24
C ALA A 101 13.61 1.21 5.96
N ARG A 102 14.78 1.60 5.44
CA ARG A 102 14.91 2.35 4.17
C ARG A 102 14.43 1.55 2.94
N ALA A 103 14.67 0.24 2.91
CA ALA A 103 14.20 -0.60 1.80
C ALA A 103 12.68 -0.76 1.86
N LEU A 104 12.12 -0.94 3.05
CA LEU A 104 10.67 -0.97 3.27
C LEU A 104 10.00 0.36 2.93
N LEU A 105 10.64 1.49 3.26
CA LEU A 105 10.13 2.81 2.87
C LEU A 105 10.02 2.96 1.35
N LYS A 106 11.06 2.59 0.61
CA LYS A 106 11.04 2.60 -0.87
C LYS A 106 9.94 1.69 -1.42
N ARG A 107 9.75 0.52 -0.79
CA ARG A 107 8.67 -0.42 -1.12
C ARG A 107 7.30 0.23 -0.95
N SER A 108 7.04 0.82 0.22
CA SER A 108 5.76 1.46 0.53
C SER A 108 5.50 2.72 -0.31
N LEU A 109 6.54 3.47 -0.67
CA LEU A 109 6.43 4.61 -1.58
C LEU A 109 6.06 4.18 -3.01
N LEU A 110 6.57 3.03 -3.48
CA LEU A 110 6.20 2.51 -4.79
C LEU A 110 4.80 1.89 -4.78
N TYR A 111 4.42 1.22 -3.68
CA TYR A 111 3.11 0.63 -3.45
C TYR A 111 2.84 0.50 -1.94
N PRO A 112 1.84 1.18 -1.34
CA PRO A 112 0.71 1.88 -1.94
C PRO A 112 0.88 3.39 -2.19
N GLY A 113 2.10 3.94 -2.14
CA GLY A 113 2.37 5.38 -2.23
C GLY A 113 1.58 6.17 -3.27
N PRO A 114 1.42 5.71 -4.53
CA PRO A 114 0.67 6.44 -5.56
C PRO A 114 -0.80 6.74 -5.20
N VAL A 115 -1.38 6.04 -4.21
CA VAL A 115 -2.74 6.33 -3.72
C VAL A 115 -2.89 7.78 -3.27
N MET A 116 -1.84 8.40 -2.70
CA MET A 116 -1.89 9.80 -2.26
C MET A 116 -2.14 10.79 -3.41
N LEU A 117 -1.84 10.41 -4.64
CA LEU A 117 -1.99 11.25 -5.84
C LEU A 117 -3.37 11.10 -6.50
N MET A 118 -4.20 10.15 -6.04
CA MET A 118 -5.49 9.87 -6.67
C MET A 118 -6.51 11.00 -6.58
N GLY A 119 -6.31 11.96 -5.68
CA GLY A 119 -7.15 13.16 -5.58
C GLY A 119 -6.93 14.19 -6.71
N ILE A 120 -5.83 14.08 -7.46
CA ILE A 120 -5.44 15.07 -8.47
C ILE A 120 -5.96 14.61 -9.84
N PRO A 121 -6.85 15.38 -10.51
CA PRO A 121 -7.33 15.07 -11.85
C PRO A 121 -6.19 14.84 -12.83
N VAL A 122 -6.37 13.92 -13.76
CA VAL A 122 -5.36 13.44 -14.73
C VAL A 122 -4.25 12.62 -14.07
N VAL A 123 -3.65 13.08 -12.96
CA VAL A 123 -2.63 12.33 -12.22
C VAL A 123 -3.20 11.03 -11.64
N ASN A 124 -4.48 11.03 -11.28
CA ASN A 124 -5.17 9.81 -10.80
C ASN A 124 -5.17 8.68 -11.83
N LEU A 125 -5.26 8.99 -13.13
CA LEU A 125 -5.18 7.98 -14.19
C LEU A 125 -3.79 7.33 -14.20
N VAL A 126 -2.74 8.16 -14.14
CA VAL A 126 -1.35 7.67 -14.11
C VAL A 126 -1.10 6.85 -12.84
N ALA A 127 -1.54 7.35 -11.68
CA ALA A 127 -1.41 6.63 -10.41
C ALA A 127 -2.18 5.30 -10.43
N GLY A 128 -3.40 5.27 -10.95
CA GLY A 128 -4.21 4.07 -11.11
C GLY A 128 -3.57 3.06 -12.07
N MET A 129 -3.07 3.51 -13.22
CA MET A 129 -2.36 2.66 -14.17
C MET A 129 -1.08 2.07 -13.57
N LEU A 130 -0.34 2.86 -12.78
CA LEU A 130 0.86 2.40 -12.09
C LEU A 130 0.51 1.29 -11.08
N LEU A 131 -0.50 1.52 -10.22
CA LEU A 131 -0.95 0.53 -9.24
C LEU A 131 -1.45 -0.75 -9.91
N PHE A 132 -2.23 -0.62 -11.00
CA PHE A 132 -2.71 -1.75 -11.78
C PHE A 132 -1.55 -2.51 -12.42
N GLY A 133 -0.59 -1.79 -13.04
CA GLY A 133 0.60 -2.39 -13.65
C GLY A 133 1.46 -3.14 -12.64
N ILE A 134 1.64 -2.59 -11.43
CA ILE A 134 2.32 -3.29 -10.33
C ILE A 134 1.59 -4.59 -9.98
N GLY A 135 0.26 -4.56 -9.90
CA GLY A 135 -0.57 -5.75 -9.65
C GLY A 135 -0.41 -6.82 -10.73
N MET A 136 -0.45 -6.41 -12.00
CA MET A 136 -0.26 -7.33 -13.14
C MET A 136 1.13 -7.96 -13.17
N LEU A 137 2.18 -7.19 -12.82
CA LEU A 137 3.54 -7.71 -12.79
C LEU A 137 3.75 -8.78 -11.71
N ILE A 138 2.96 -8.78 -10.64
CA ILE A 138 2.97 -9.86 -9.63
C ILE A 138 2.56 -11.20 -10.26
N LEU A 139 1.59 -11.21 -11.17
CA LEU A 139 1.08 -12.42 -11.82
C LEU A 139 2.11 -13.05 -12.77
N ILE A 140 3.05 -12.25 -13.28
CA ILE A 140 4.04 -12.67 -14.27
C ILE A 140 5.30 -13.24 -13.60
N ASP A 141 5.64 -12.80 -12.38
CA ASP A 141 6.88 -13.20 -11.67
C ASP A 141 6.74 -14.57 -10.99
N LYS A 142 6.69 -15.62 -11.76
CA LYS A 142 6.65 -16.99 -11.21
C LYS A 142 8.07 -17.53 -10.93
N PRO A 143 8.30 -18.34 -9.86
CA PRO A 143 7.29 -18.86 -8.93
C PRO A 143 7.05 -17.95 -7.69
N LEU A 144 7.81 -16.86 -7.52
CA LEU A 144 7.82 -16.06 -6.28
C LEU A 144 6.73 -14.98 -6.23
N GLU A 145 6.04 -14.71 -7.35
CA GLU A 145 4.97 -13.72 -7.49
C GLU A 145 5.33 -12.34 -6.89
N ARG A 146 6.57 -11.86 -7.14
CA ARG A 146 7.08 -10.59 -6.62
C ARG A 146 6.67 -9.43 -7.50
N GLY A 147 6.08 -8.40 -6.89
CA GLY A 147 5.90 -7.11 -7.55
C GLY A 147 7.22 -6.32 -7.66
N PRO A 148 7.26 -5.27 -8.50
CA PRO A 148 8.43 -4.38 -8.60
C PRO A 148 8.87 -3.80 -7.26
N HIS A 149 7.91 -3.47 -6.38
CA HIS A 149 8.15 -2.97 -5.03
C HIS A 149 8.82 -4.01 -4.13
N ASP A 150 8.46 -5.30 -4.27
CA ASP A 150 9.09 -6.39 -3.54
C ASP A 150 10.52 -6.65 -4.03
N ARG A 151 10.73 -6.60 -5.36
CA ARG A 151 12.08 -6.73 -5.95
C ARG A 151 13.01 -5.61 -5.52
N LEU A 152 12.50 -4.37 -5.48
CA LEU A 152 13.26 -3.20 -5.03
C LEU A 152 13.70 -3.31 -3.57
N ALA A 153 12.88 -3.91 -2.72
CA ALA A 153 13.17 -4.12 -1.30
C ALA A 153 13.91 -5.43 -0.99
N GLY A 154 14.08 -6.33 -1.98
CA GLY A 154 14.63 -7.65 -1.77
C GLY A 154 13.73 -8.56 -0.95
N THR A 155 12.41 -8.38 -1.06
CA THR A 155 11.39 -9.09 -0.27
C THR A 155 10.48 -9.93 -1.13
N HIS A 156 9.71 -10.81 -0.49
CA HIS A 156 8.59 -11.53 -1.08
C HIS A 156 7.58 -11.85 0.02
N VAL A 157 6.33 -12.10 -0.35
CA VAL A 157 5.26 -12.41 0.60
C VAL A 157 5.10 -13.92 0.68
N VAL A 158 5.04 -14.47 1.89
CA VAL A 158 4.95 -15.90 2.16
C VAL A 158 3.76 -16.20 3.09
N LYS A 159 3.28 -17.44 3.07
CA LYS A 159 2.27 -17.93 4.01
C LYS A 159 2.87 -17.97 5.42
N ASP A 160 2.09 -17.51 6.41
CA ASP A 160 2.44 -17.60 7.83
C ASP A 160 1.83 -18.87 8.39
N LEU A 161 2.59 -19.95 8.39
CA LEU A 161 2.16 -21.29 8.81
C LEU A 161 2.25 -21.52 10.32
N ARG A 162 2.39 -20.43 11.12
CA ARG A 162 2.44 -20.51 12.59
C ARG A 162 1.08 -20.32 13.20
#